data_3120d2fc3ca46ab877724c757e56a830
#
_entry.id   3120d2fc3ca46ab877724c757e56a830
#
_cell.length_a   1.000
_cell.length_b   1.000
_cell.length_c   1.000
_cell.angle_alpha   90.00
_cell.angle_beta   90.00
_cell.angle_gamma   90.00
#
_symmetry.space_group_name_H-M   'P 1'
#
loop_
_entity.id
_entity.type
_entity.pdbx_description
1 polymer ?
#
loop_
_entity_poly.entity_id
_entity_poly.type
_entity_poly.pdbx_seq_one_letter_code
_entity_poly.pdbx_strand_id
1 'polypeptide(L)'
;FIARVKEKALGQEVVGSLSPGQALVAVVNKGVIATMAGNDIGSTTVSDLNLATQPPAVILMAGLQGAGKTTTTAKLAKHLIQKRKKKVLTVSGDVYRPAAIEQLKTVTAQVGAEWFPSSADQKPRDIAFAALDYAKKHHFDVLLVDTAGRLGIDEVLMNEIRELHAVLNP
;
A
#
# COMPACT_ATOMS: atom_id res chain seq x y z
N PHE A 1 -14.96 -14.24 -6.36
CA PHE A 1 -15.90 -13.68 -5.36
C PHE A 1 -17.32 -14.16 -5.63
N ILE A 2 -17.93 -13.80 -6.78
CA ILE A 2 -19.34 -14.11 -7.12
C ILE A 2 -19.64 -15.61 -7.00
N ALA A 3 -18.79 -16.49 -7.54
CA ALA A 3 -18.99 -17.94 -7.45
C ALA A 3 -19.05 -18.44 -6.00
N ARG A 4 -18.17 -17.95 -5.12
CA ARG A 4 -18.16 -18.28 -3.68
C ARG A 4 -19.39 -17.73 -2.94
N VAL A 5 -19.85 -16.53 -3.30
CA VAL A 5 -21.09 -15.97 -2.72
C VAL A 5 -22.29 -16.78 -3.14
N LYS A 6 -22.40 -17.15 -4.44
CA LYS A 6 -23.47 -17.97 -4.98
C LYS A 6 -23.54 -19.35 -4.30
N GLU A 7 -22.41 -20.02 -4.15
CA GLU A 7 -22.30 -21.31 -3.47
C GLU A 7 -22.78 -21.23 -2.01
N LYS A 8 -22.38 -20.18 -1.28
CA LYS A 8 -22.79 -19.98 0.11
C LYS A 8 -24.24 -19.50 0.27
N ALA A 9 -24.83 -18.87 -0.74
CA ALA A 9 -26.21 -18.43 -0.72
C ALA A 9 -27.19 -19.54 -1.07
N LEU A 10 -26.76 -20.49 -1.90
CA LEU A 10 -27.58 -21.65 -2.27
C LEU A 10 -27.65 -22.64 -1.09
N GLY A 11 -28.85 -23.00 -0.68
CA GLY A 11 -29.09 -23.98 0.39
C GLY A 11 -28.97 -23.44 1.82
N GLN A 12 -28.81 -22.13 2.02
CA GLN A 12 -28.97 -21.55 3.35
C GLN A 12 -30.48 -21.42 3.68
N GLU A 13 -30.93 -22.15 4.70
CA GLU A 13 -32.21 -21.86 5.32
C GLU A 13 -32.19 -20.47 5.94
N VAL A 14 -33.23 -19.69 5.64
CA VAL A 14 -33.43 -18.38 6.29
C VAL A 14 -33.80 -18.63 7.72
N VAL A 15 -32.80 -18.64 8.60
CA VAL A 15 -33.02 -18.88 10.04
C VAL A 15 -33.45 -17.58 10.72
N GLY A 16 -34.61 -17.61 11.35
CA GLY A 16 -35.09 -16.51 12.19
C GLY A 16 -35.90 -15.44 11.44
N SER A 17 -35.90 -14.24 11.99
CA SER A 17 -36.70 -13.09 11.52
C SER A 17 -36.14 -12.33 10.30
N LEU A 18 -35.10 -12.85 9.66
CA LEU A 18 -34.48 -12.19 8.50
C LEU A 18 -35.24 -12.51 7.20
N SER A 19 -35.49 -11.48 6.39
CA SER A 19 -36.01 -11.71 5.04
C SER A 19 -34.92 -12.34 4.15
N PRO A 20 -35.27 -13.05 3.06
CA PRO A 20 -34.30 -13.64 2.13
C PRO A 20 -33.29 -12.62 1.59
N GLY A 21 -33.73 -11.38 1.36
CA GLY A 21 -32.84 -10.28 0.94
C GLY A 21 -31.81 -9.91 2.00
N GLN A 22 -32.20 -9.83 3.25
CA GLN A 22 -31.27 -9.55 4.37
C GLN A 22 -30.27 -10.69 4.58
N ALA A 23 -30.69 -11.93 4.41
CA ALA A 23 -29.81 -13.09 4.48
C ALA A 23 -28.76 -13.03 3.35
N LEU A 24 -29.16 -12.69 2.11
CA LEU A 24 -28.23 -12.53 1.00
C LEU A 24 -27.22 -11.40 1.26
N VAL A 25 -27.67 -10.25 1.78
CA VAL A 25 -26.77 -9.14 2.15
C VAL A 25 -25.73 -9.60 3.18
N ALA A 26 -26.13 -10.39 4.17
CA ALA A 26 -25.20 -10.92 5.17
C ALA A 26 -24.16 -11.86 4.56
N VAL A 27 -24.56 -12.72 3.60
CA VAL A 27 -23.63 -13.61 2.87
C VAL A 27 -22.64 -12.80 2.03
N VAL A 28 -23.12 -11.77 1.31
CA VAL A 28 -22.28 -10.88 0.52
C VAL A 28 -21.29 -10.14 1.42
N ASN A 29 -21.76 -9.57 2.53
CA ASN A 29 -20.90 -8.85 3.48
C ASN A 29 -19.79 -9.75 4.04
N LYS A 30 -20.13 -10.95 4.49
CA LYS A 30 -19.13 -11.95 4.92
C LYS A 30 -18.13 -12.28 3.81
N GLY A 31 -18.59 -12.39 2.56
CA GLY A 31 -17.74 -12.65 1.40
C GLY A 31 -16.77 -11.49 1.12
N VAL A 32 -17.24 -10.24 1.24
CA VAL A 32 -16.39 -9.04 1.09
C VAL A 32 -15.32 -8.99 2.18
N ILE A 33 -15.73 -9.15 3.44
CA ILE A 33 -14.81 -9.20 4.58
C ILE A 33 -13.73 -10.26 4.35
N ALA A 34 -14.15 -11.47 3.96
CA ALA A 34 -13.22 -12.57 3.68
C ALA A 34 -12.22 -12.27 2.56
N THR A 35 -12.66 -11.53 1.55
CA THR A 35 -11.79 -11.13 0.43
C THR A 35 -10.79 -10.05 0.84
N MET A 36 -11.18 -9.15 1.73
CA MET A 36 -10.35 -8.05 2.22
C MET A 36 -9.39 -8.47 3.34
N ALA A 37 -9.82 -9.38 4.21
CA ALA A 37 -9.03 -9.86 5.35
C ALA A 37 -8.08 -11.03 4.98
N GLY A 38 -8.15 -11.56 3.76
CA GLY A 38 -7.38 -12.74 3.36
C GLY A 38 -7.85 -14.01 4.10
N ASN A 39 -6.90 -14.89 4.42
CA ASN A 39 -7.21 -16.17 5.08
C ASN A 39 -7.40 -16.03 6.61
N ASP A 40 -7.21 -14.86 7.18
CA ASP A 40 -7.32 -14.61 8.63
C ASP A 40 -8.75 -14.34 9.10
N ILE A 41 -9.72 -15.01 8.48
CA ILE A 41 -11.14 -14.91 8.85
C ILE A 41 -11.36 -15.62 10.18
N GLY A 42 -11.30 -14.87 11.26
CA GLY A 42 -11.50 -15.37 12.62
C GLY A 42 -10.57 -14.74 13.65
N SER A 43 -9.50 -14.10 13.20
CA SER A 43 -8.68 -13.25 14.06
C SER A 43 -9.31 -11.87 14.18
N THR A 44 -9.77 -11.51 15.37
CA THR A 44 -10.14 -10.13 15.72
C THR A 44 -8.93 -9.22 15.83
N THR A 45 -7.73 -9.75 15.64
CA THR A 45 -6.49 -8.99 15.61
C THR A 45 -6.33 -8.34 14.24
N VAL A 46 -6.48 -7.02 14.19
CA VAL A 46 -6.05 -6.21 13.05
C VAL A 46 -4.59 -6.57 12.79
N SER A 47 -4.31 -7.15 11.61
CA SER A 47 -2.94 -7.44 11.20
C SER A 47 -2.17 -6.12 11.15
N ASP A 48 -1.26 -5.95 12.08
CA ASP A 48 -0.40 -4.78 12.13
C ASP A 48 0.71 -4.89 11.07
N LEU A 49 1.28 -3.75 10.68
CA LEU A 49 2.42 -3.75 9.77
C LEU A 49 3.59 -4.53 10.38
N ASN A 50 4.00 -5.57 9.69
CA ASN A 50 5.19 -6.32 10.08
C ASN A 50 6.45 -5.55 9.65
N LEU A 51 7.12 -4.93 10.61
CA LEU A 51 8.39 -4.25 10.42
C LEU A 51 9.57 -5.06 10.97
N ALA A 52 9.36 -6.35 11.29
CA ALA A 52 10.38 -7.24 11.82
C ALA A 52 11.28 -7.76 10.68
N THR A 53 12.02 -6.85 10.07
CA THR A 53 13.01 -7.12 9.03
C THR A 53 14.28 -6.33 9.30
N GLN A 54 15.35 -6.66 8.57
CA GLN A 54 16.59 -5.89 8.66
C GLN A 54 16.33 -4.47 8.10
N PRO A 55 16.60 -3.40 8.88
CA PRO A 55 16.35 -2.02 8.43
C PRO A 55 17.14 -1.63 7.17
N PRO A 56 16.53 -0.82 6.32
CA PRO A 56 15.18 -0.28 6.41
C PRO A 56 14.12 -1.30 5.98
N ALA A 57 12.98 -1.35 6.70
CA ALA A 57 11.78 -2.00 6.18
C ALA A 57 11.28 -1.20 4.99
N VAL A 58 11.14 -1.84 3.84
CA VAL A 58 10.69 -1.16 2.61
C VAL A 58 9.20 -1.39 2.41
N ILE A 59 8.46 -0.33 2.15
CA ILE A 59 7.02 -0.39 1.84
C ILE A 59 6.79 0.26 0.48
N LEU A 60 6.37 -0.54 -0.49
CA LEU A 60 6.06 -0.09 -1.84
C LEU A 60 4.56 0.24 -1.95
N MET A 61 4.24 1.49 -2.23
CA MET A 61 2.86 1.96 -2.37
C MET A 61 2.38 1.77 -3.80
N ALA A 62 1.62 0.72 -4.05
CA ALA A 62 1.07 0.39 -5.36
C ALA A 62 -0.45 0.59 -5.42
N GLY A 63 -0.99 0.88 -6.61
CA GLY A 63 -2.43 1.03 -6.84
C GLY A 63 -2.77 1.95 -8.01
N LEU A 64 -4.05 2.04 -8.30
CA LEU A 64 -4.58 2.85 -9.40
C LEU A 64 -4.34 4.36 -9.21
N GLN A 65 -4.45 5.09 -10.30
CA GLN A 65 -4.48 6.55 -10.23
C GLN A 65 -5.69 7.01 -9.39
N GLY A 66 -5.48 7.99 -8.52
CA GLY A 66 -6.54 8.47 -7.63
C GLY A 66 -6.83 7.56 -6.41
N ALA A 67 -6.20 6.41 -6.27
CA ALA A 67 -6.37 5.51 -5.11
C ALA A 67 -5.85 6.08 -3.78
N GLY A 68 -5.24 7.25 -3.80
CA GLY A 68 -4.75 7.92 -2.58
C GLY A 68 -3.38 7.45 -2.09
N LYS A 69 -2.53 6.87 -2.95
CA LYS A 69 -1.19 6.39 -2.59
C LYS A 69 -0.35 7.46 -1.89
N THR A 70 -0.14 8.61 -2.52
CA THR A 70 0.66 9.71 -1.97
C THR A 70 0.11 10.20 -0.62
N THR A 71 -1.21 10.33 -0.50
CA THR A 71 -1.86 10.71 0.77
C THR A 71 -1.67 9.64 1.83
N THR A 72 -1.77 8.37 1.47
CA THR A 72 -1.57 7.24 2.37
C THR A 72 -0.12 7.14 2.80
N THR A 73 0.84 7.37 1.89
CA THR A 73 2.28 7.45 2.20
C THR A 73 2.54 8.47 3.30
N ALA A 74 1.99 9.67 3.19
CA ALA A 74 2.15 10.70 4.21
C ALA A 74 1.49 10.34 5.56
N LYS A 75 0.27 9.79 5.53
CA LYS A 75 -0.43 9.34 6.75
C LYS A 75 0.31 8.19 7.43
N LEU A 76 0.83 7.25 6.64
CA LEU A 76 1.61 6.12 7.15
C LEU A 76 2.94 6.61 7.75
N ALA A 77 3.65 7.51 7.07
CA ALA A 77 4.86 8.14 7.61
C ALA A 77 4.58 8.79 8.98
N LYS A 78 3.51 9.60 9.06
CA LYS A 78 3.07 10.22 10.33
C LYS A 78 2.82 9.19 11.42
N HIS A 79 2.09 8.13 11.10
CA HIS A 79 1.79 7.05 12.05
C HIS A 79 3.06 6.36 12.55
N LEU A 80 3.96 6.01 11.64
CA LEU A 80 5.23 5.35 11.97
C LEU A 80 6.12 6.24 12.86
N ILE A 81 6.20 7.52 12.56
CA ILE A 81 6.99 8.48 13.38
C ILE A 81 6.34 8.68 14.75
N GLN A 82 5.04 9.01 14.78
CA GLN A 82 4.39 9.43 16.02
C GLN A 82 4.09 8.25 16.95
N LYS A 83 3.58 7.14 16.41
CA LYS A 83 3.14 5.98 17.20
C LYS A 83 4.21 4.93 17.38
N ARG A 84 5.03 4.70 16.35
CA ARG A 84 6.05 3.64 16.35
C ARG A 84 7.47 4.15 16.59
N LYS A 85 7.66 5.48 16.68
CA LYS A 85 8.95 6.15 16.90
C LYS A 85 10.02 5.74 15.88
N LYS A 86 9.61 5.51 14.63
CA LYS A 86 10.48 5.10 13.53
C LYS A 86 11.03 6.29 12.78
N LYS A 87 12.28 6.19 12.33
CA LYS A 87 12.90 7.13 11.40
C LYS A 87 12.50 6.75 9.98
N VAL A 88 11.75 7.63 9.31
CA VAL A 88 11.09 7.33 8.02
C VAL A 88 11.67 8.18 6.91
N LEU A 89 12.08 7.53 5.82
CA LEU A 89 12.43 8.14 4.55
C LEU A 89 11.29 7.93 3.55
N THR A 90 10.94 8.94 2.77
CA THR A 90 9.99 8.83 1.67
C THR A 90 10.65 9.18 0.36
N VAL A 91 10.24 8.54 -0.72
CA VAL A 91 10.70 8.81 -2.08
C VAL A 91 9.55 8.66 -3.07
N SER A 92 9.52 9.50 -4.10
CA SER A 92 8.60 9.36 -5.22
C SER A 92 9.28 8.68 -6.41
N GLY A 93 8.70 7.57 -6.86
CA GLY A 93 8.99 6.94 -8.14
C GLY A 93 8.01 7.37 -9.24
N ASP A 94 7.08 8.30 -8.98
CA ASP A 94 6.14 8.82 -9.98
C ASP A 94 6.81 9.93 -10.83
N VAL A 95 7.73 9.51 -11.70
CA VAL A 95 8.46 10.42 -12.60
C VAL A 95 7.60 11.00 -13.71
N TYR A 96 6.42 10.44 -13.94
CA TYR A 96 5.51 10.86 -15.01
C TYR A 96 4.71 12.12 -14.66
N ARG A 97 4.65 12.46 -13.38
CA ARG A 97 3.90 13.61 -12.86
C ARG A 97 4.77 14.44 -11.90
N PRO A 98 5.49 15.45 -12.43
CA PRO A 98 6.33 16.32 -11.60
C PRO A 98 5.58 16.93 -10.41
N ALA A 99 4.31 17.27 -10.58
CA ALA A 99 3.48 17.79 -9.50
C ALA A 99 3.27 16.78 -8.36
N ALA A 100 3.26 15.47 -8.65
CA ALA A 100 3.14 14.43 -7.62
C ALA A 100 4.43 14.33 -6.77
N ILE A 101 5.59 14.54 -7.38
CA ILE A 101 6.87 14.60 -6.68
C ILE A 101 6.86 15.75 -5.66
N GLU A 102 6.51 16.97 -6.10
CA GLU A 102 6.43 18.13 -5.20
C GLU A 102 5.33 18.00 -4.15
N GLN A 103 4.21 17.36 -4.49
CA GLN A 103 3.16 17.07 -3.54
C GLN A 103 3.66 16.14 -2.42
N LEU A 104 4.33 15.03 -2.78
CA LEU A 104 4.86 14.10 -1.77
C LEU A 104 5.90 14.79 -0.88
N LYS A 105 6.81 15.55 -1.45
CA LYS A 105 7.81 16.34 -0.73
C LYS A 105 7.16 17.28 0.30
N THR A 106 6.12 18.01 -0.13
CA THR A 106 5.39 18.94 0.76
C THR A 106 4.73 18.20 1.93
N VAL A 107 3.98 17.13 1.66
CA VAL A 107 3.28 16.39 2.72
C VAL A 107 4.25 15.63 3.63
N THR A 108 5.38 15.19 3.09
CA THR A 108 6.46 14.56 3.87
C THR A 108 7.03 15.53 4.91
N ALA A 109 7.33 16.75 4.49
CA ALA A 109 7.82 17.80 5.41
C ALA A 109 6.80 18.12 6.51
N GLN A 110 5.50 18.17 6.18
CA GLN A 110 4.43 18.43 7.14
C GLN A 110 4.32 17.36 8.25
N VAL A 111 4.69 16.13 7.97
CA VAL A 111 4.59 15.03 8.94
C VAL A 111 5.91 14.73 9.66
N GLY A 112 6.99 15.45 9.33
CA GLY A 112 8.31 15.29 9.95
C GLY A 112 9.07 14.04 9.46
N ALA A 113 8.72 13.51 8.28
CA ALA A 113 9.50 12.50 7.61
C ALA A 113 10.62 13.13 6.78
N GLU A 114 11.65 12.36 6.44
CA GLU A 114 12.68 12.81 5.54
C GLU A 114 12.32 12.48 4.09
N TRP A 115 12.67 13.37 3.19
CA TRP A 115 12.44 13.26 1.76
C TRP A 115 13.73 12.93 1.01
N PHE A 116 13.71 11.89 0.18
CA PHE A 116 14.80 11.60 -0.75
C PHE A 116 14.51 12.31 -2.09
N PRO A 117 15.44 13.12 -2.61
CA PRO A 117 15.25 13.85 -3.86
C PRO A 117 15.06 12.92 -5.05
N SER A 118 14.05 13.21 -5.87
CA SER A 118 13.81 12.54 -7.15
C SER A 118 13.36 13.57 -8.20
N SER A 119 13.58 13.27 -9.45
CA SER A 119 13.23 14.14 -10.58
C SER A 119 12.65 13.32 -11.74
N ALA A 120 11.89 14.00 -12.62
CA ALA A 120 11.16 13.38 -13.71
C ALA A 120 12.04 12.82 -14.84
N ASP A 121 13.32 13.20 -14.91
CA ASP A 121 14.31 12.73 -15.87
C ASP A 121 15.02 11.43 -15.45
N GLN A 122 14.80 10.99 -14.22
CA GLN A 122 15.38 9.77 -13.67
C GLN A 122 14.48 8.56 -13.93
N LYS A 123 15.06 7.36 -13.88
CA LYS A 123 14.29 6.11 -13.93
C LYS A 123 13.81 5.73 -12.53
N PRO A 124 12.55 5.30 -12.36
CA PRO A 124 12.01 4.89 -11.05
C PRO A 124 12.87 3.86 -10.31
N ARG A 125 13.43 2.91 -11.06
CA ARG A 125 14.33 1.89 -10.52
C ARG A 125 15.59 2.49 -9.90
N ASP A 126 16.21 3.44 -10.59
CA ASP A 126 17.47 4.06 -10.15
C ASP A 126 17.24 4.95 -8.93
N ILE A 127 16.10 5.68 -8.92
CA ILE A 127 15.63 6.44 -7.76
C ILE A 127 15.45 5.52 -6.54
N ALA A 128 14.74 4.41 -6.72
CA ALA A 128 14.44 3.46 -5.65
C ALA A 128 15.71 2.83 -5.07
N PHE A 129 16.65 2.45 -5.95
CA PHE A 129 17.95 1.90 -5.54
C PHE A 129 18.77 2.91 -4.75
N ALA A 130 18.87 4.14 -5.25
CA ALA A 130 19.62 5.22 -4.57
C ALA A 130 18.98 5.58 -3.22
N ALA A 131 17.64 5.61 -3.14
CA ALA A 131 16.92 5.86 -1.89
C ALA A 131 17.14 4.73 -0.87
N LEU A 132 17.16 3.47 -1.32
CA LEU A 132 17.46 2.32 -0.45
C LEU A 132 18.88 2.38 0.10
N ASP A 133 19.86 2.67 -0.75
CA ASP A 133 21.27 2.82 -0.34
C ASP A 133 21.42 3.98 0.67
N TYR A 134 20.79 5.11 0.37
CA TYR A 134 20.75 6.24 1.30
C TYR A 134 20.11 5.88 2.64
N ALA A 135 18.97 5.19 2.61
CA ALA A 135 18.26 4.78 3.81
C ALA A 135 19.12 3.87 4.70
N LYS A 136 19.85 2.92 4.09
CA LYS A 136 20.81 2.05 4.80
C LYS A 136 21.95 2.84 5.44
N LYS A 137 22.59 3.72 4.66
CA LYS A 137 23.73 4.55 5.12
C LYS A 137 23.38 5.50 6.24
N HIS A 138 22.15 6.02 6.24
CA HIS A 138 21.68 7.00 7.22
C HIS A 138 20.81 6.38 8.32
N HIS A 139 20.78 5.05 8.41
CA HIS A 139 20.08 4.30 9.47
C HIS A 139 18.60 4.68 9.60
N PHE A 140 17.88 4.68 8.48
CA PHE A 140 16.43 4.76 8.49
C PHE A 140 15.81 3.42 8.88
N ASP A 141 14.75 3.47 9.66
CA ASP A 141 13.99 2.26 10.02
C ASP A 141 13.07 1.81 8.90
N VAL A 142 12.50 2.78 8.17
CA VAL A 142 11.49 2.52 7.12
C VAL A 142 11.73 3.40 5.90
N LEU A 143 11.62 2.79 4.71
CA LEU A 143 11.60 3.47 3.42
C LEU A 143 10.21 3.30 2.79
N LEU A 144 9.51 4.42 2.56
CA LEU A 144 8.23 4.45 1.85
C LEU A 144 8.46 4.90 0.40
N VAL A 145 8.10 4.05 -0.55
CA VAL A 145 8.24 4.31 -1.98
C VAL A 145 6.86 4.53 -2.59
N ASP A 146 6.55 5.78 -2.97
CA ASP A 146 5.32 6.13 -3.69
C ASP A 146 5.51 5.89 -5.19
N THR A 147 4.61 5.16 -5.84
CA THR A 147 4.72 4.80 -7.26
C THR A 147 3.67 5.49 -8.11
N ALA A 148 3.93 5.56 -9.41
CA ALA A 148 2.97 6.04 -10.39
C ALA A 148 1.67 5.22 -10.31
N GLY A 149 0.53 5.91 -10.39
CA GLY A 149 -0.78 5.27 -10.39
C GLY A 149 -1.31 5.10 -11.79
N ARG A 150 -1.59 3.84 -12.20
CA ARG A 150 -2.18 3.57 -13.52
C ARG A 150 -3.08 2.34 -13.50
N LEU A 151 -3.75 2.10 -14.63
CA LEU A 151 -4.59 0.93 -14.80
C LEU A 151 -3.74 -0.35 -14.85
N GLY A 152 -4.24 -1.41 -14.23
CA GLY A 152 -3.52 -2.71 -14.19
C GLY A 152 -3.35 -3.42 -15.53
N ILE A 153 -3.92 -2.85 -16.61
CA ILE A 153 -3.75 -3.32 -18.00
C ILE A 153 -2.54 -2.67 -18.71
N ASP A 154 -1.87 -1.70 -18.06
CA ASP A 154 -0.65 -1.08 -18.59
C ASP A 154 0.55 -1.99 -18.29
N GLU A 155 0.94 -2.80 -19.27
CA GLU A 155 2.03 -3.78 -19.13
C GLU A 155 3.38 -3.11 -18.81
N VAL A 156 3.64 -1.92 -19.35
CA VAL A 156 4.90 -1.19 -19.12
C VAL A 156 5.03 -0.84 -17.65
N LEU A 157 3.96 -0.36 -17.04
CA LEU A 157 3.98 0.00 -15.63
C LEU A 157 3.89 -1.19 -14.69
N MET A 158 3.23 -2.25 -15.11
CA MET A 158 3.26 -3.50 -14.34
C MET A 158 4.67 -4.09 -14.32
N ASN A 159 5.43 -3.95 -15.40
CA ASN A 159 6.84 -4.33 -15.44
C ASN A 159 7.70 -3.41 -14.56
N GLU A 160 7.45 -2.11 -14.58
CA GLU A 160 8.13 -1.16 -13.68
C GLU A 160 7.93 -1.53 -12.20
N ILE A 161 6.70 -1.86 -11.78
CA ILE A 161 6.42 -2.30 -10.42
C ILE A 161 7.14 -3.62 -10.10
N ARG A 162 7.21 -4.57 -11.04
CA ARG A 162 7.97 -5.82 -10.87
C ARG A 162 9.47 -5.54 -10.70
N GLU A 163 10.03 -4.62 -11.48
CA GLU A 163 11.42 -4.21 -11.35
C GLU A 163 11.69 -3.55 -10.00
N LEU A 164 10.80 -2.64 -9.57
CA LEU A 164 10.89 -2.02 -8.24
C LEU A 164 10.82 -3.06 -7.14
N HIS A 165 9.89 -4.01 -7.23
CA HIS A 165 9.76 -5.10 -6.27
C HIS A 165 11.03 -5.95 -6.22
N ALA A 166 11.62 -6.29 -7.37
CA ALA A 166 12.83 -7.09 -7.44
C ALA A 166 14.05 -6.37 -6.84
N VAL A 167 14.15 -5.04 -7.00
CA VAL A 167 15.27 -4.24 -6.47
C VAL A 167 15.12 -3.97 -4.98
N LEU A 168 13.90 -3.70 -4.55
CA LEU A 168 13.62 -3.25 -3.17
C LEU A 168 13.40 -4.41 -2.21
N ASN A 169 12.90 -5.55 -2.71
CA ASN A 169 12.48 -6.71 -1.90
C ASN A 169 11.64 -6.29 -0.69
N PRO A 170 10.51 -5.59 -0.94
CA PRO A 170 9.69 -4.96 0.09
C PRO A 170 8.92 -5.95 0.96
#